data_7228b8eeaf3ba6da5a9c54018a165360
#
_entry.id   7228b8eeaf3ba6da5a9c54018a165360
#
_cell.length_a   1.000
_cell.length_b   1.000
_cell.length_c   1.000
_cell.angle_alpha   90.00
_cell.angle_beta   90.00
_cell.angle_gamma   90.00
#
_symmetry.space_group_name_H-M   'P 1'
#
loop_
_entity.id
_entity.type
_entity.pdbx_description
1 polymer ?
#
loop_
_entity_poly.entity_id
_entity_poly.type
_entity_poly.pdbx_seq_one_letter_code
_entity_poly.pdbx_strand_id
1 'polypeptide(L)'
;MDLLSGKQAAEHIQNLINPKYQVQRFAVNLTVRNIYSVDPVGQVDFGGSEYKPAGKVEVMRFRRNREDKYEWWDLGRGCYFVEFNESLDLGEDEIAVLEPDERLLRAGVSHGTMFLRGRVSPIEALLEVDIIHVQFKQNARISRLRVFRFAAGAAAPAKTPAKKAAKKGKK
;
A
#
# COMPACT_ATOMS: atom_id res chain seq x y z
N MET A 1 -4.09 10.28 -20.73
CA MET A 1 -3.59 9.51 -19.58
C MET A 1 -3.18 8.14 -20.10
N ASP A 2 -1.92 7.78 -19.97
CA ASP A 2 -1.34 6.58 -20.56
C ASP A 2 -0.93 5.61 -19.47
N LEU A 3 -1.29 4.33 -19.63
CA LEU A 3 -0.82 3.26 -18.76
C LEU A 3 0.61 2.88 -19.14
N LEU A 4 1.53 2.97 -18.19
CA LEU A 4 2.92 2.55 -18.40
C LEU A 4 3.01 1.03 -18.51
N SER A 5 3.94 0.56 -19.33
CA SER A 5 4.32 -0.86 -19.30
C SER A 5 4.90 -1.22 -17.93
N GLY A 6 4.83 -2.50 -17.54
CA GLY A 6 5.39 -2.92 -16.26
C GLY A 6 6.89 -2.65 -16.13
N LYS A 7 7.66 -2.63 -17.23
CA LYS A 7 9.07 -2.25 -17.21
C LYS A 7 9.24 -0.77 -16.85
N GLN A 8 8.48 0.12 -17.48
CA GLN A 8 8.50 1.56 -17.18
C GLN A 8 8.01 1.81 -15.73
N ALA A 9 6.93 1.15 -15.32
CA ALA A 9 6.43 1.25 -13.93
C ALA A 9 7.49 0.81 -12.90
N ALA A 10 8.30 -0.22 -13.22
CA ALA A 10 9.35 -0.71 -12.34
C ALA A 10 10.50 0.29 -12.13
N GLU A 11 10.69 1.27 -13.02
CA GLU A 11 11.69 2.34 -12.88
C GLU A 11 11.36 3.28 -11.70
N HIS A 12 10.08 3.35 -11.31
CA HIS A 12 9.57 4.13 -10.18
C HIS A 12 9.51 3.33 -8.85
N ILE A 13 9.86 2.04 -8.89
CA ILE A 13 9.70 1.13 -7.74
C ILE A 13 11.07 0.64 -7.27
N GLN A 14 11.34 0.85 -5.99
CA GLN A 14 12.55 0.38 -5.33
C GLN A 14 12.29 -0.92 -4.56
N ASN A 15 13.35 -1.65 -4.23
CA ASN A 15 13.33 -2.84 -3.37
C ASN A 15 12.56 -4.03 -3.93
N LEU A 16 12.48 -4.17 -5.25
CA LEU A 16 11.92 -5.38 -5.88
C LEU A 16 12.71 -6.61 -5.45
N ILE A 17 12.03 -7.60 -4.87
CA ILE A 17 12.65 -8.85 -4.38
C ILE A 17 13.13 -9.71 -5.55
N ASN A 18 12.32 -9.84 -6.60
CA ASN A 18 12.68 -10.56 -7.80
C ASN A 18 11.95 -9.97 -9.02
N PRO A 19 12.58 -9.02 -9.73
CA PRO A 19 11.97 -8.33 -10.87
C PRO A 19 11.44 -9.28 -11.95
N LYS A 20 12.11 -10.40 -12.19
CA LYS A 20 11.69 -11.40 -13.20
C LYS A 20 10.27 -11.92 -12.96
N TYR A 21 9.85 -12.06 -11.70
CA TYR A 21 8.54 -12.56 -11.33
C TYR A 21 7.54 -11.46 -10.94
N GLN A 22 8.03 -10.27 -10.57
CA GLN A 22 7.19 -9.16 -10.14
C GLN A 22 6.75 -8.27 -11.30
N VAL A 23 7.63 -8.01 -12.26
CA VAL A 23 7.33 -7.14 -13.41
C VAL A 23 6.49 -7.90 -14.42
N GLN A 24 5.26 -7.47 -14.60
CA GLN A 24 4.29 -8.00 -15.56
C GLN A 24 4.17 -7.07 -16.76
N ARG A 25 3.37 -7.43 -17.77
CA ARG A 25 3.23 -6.63 -18.98
C ARG A 25 2.78 -5.19 -18.71
N PHE A 26 1.83 -4.99 -17.79
CA PHE A 26 1.21 -3.69 -17.49
C PHE A 26 1.05 -3.41 -15.99
N ALA A 27 1.82 -4.09 -15.16
CA ALA A 27 1.78 -3.93 -13.71
C ALA A 27 3.07 -4.42 -13.07
N VAL A 28 3.27 -4.09 -11.82
CA VAL A 28 4.30 -4.66 -10.95
C VAL A 28 3.60 -5.26 -9.72
N ASN A 29 3.92 -6.51 -9.41
CA ASN A 29 3.37 -7.17 -8.23
C ASN A 29 4.18 -6.77 -6.99
N LEU A 30 3.48 -6.34 -5.95
CA LEU A 30 4.08 -6.02 -4.66
C LEU A 30 4.06 -7.22 -3.71
N THR A 31 5.04 -7.25 -2.82
CA THR A 31 5.33 -8.40 -1.95
C THR A 31 5.23 -8.04 -0.47
N VAL A 32 4.72 -8.96 0.33
CA VAL A 32 4.53 -8.77 1.77
C VAL A 32 5.87 -8.71 2.50
N ARG A 33 6.12 -7.61 3.20
CA ARG A 33 7.24 -7.41 4.11
C ARG A 33 6.87 -7.78 5.54
N ASN A 34 5.76 -7.17 6.02
CA ASN A 34 5.27 -7.40 7.37
C ASN A 34 3.74 -7.28 7.46
N ILE A 35 3.15 -7.87 8.48
CA ILE A 35 1.72 -7.82 8.76
C ILE A 35 1.52 -7.41 10.22
N TYR A 36 0.56 -6.51 10.44
CA TYR A 36 0.22 -5.99 11.77
C TYR A 36 -1.28 -6.17 12.01
N SER A 37 -1.65 -6.60 13.19
CA SER A 37 -3.03 -6.47 13.67
C SER A 37 -3.33 -5.01 13.96
N VAL A 38 -4.60 -4.64 13.75
CA VAL A 38 -5.08 -3.29 14.05
C VAL A 38 -5.34 -3.20 15.55
N ASP A 39 -4.63 -2.31 16.24
CA ASP A 39 -4.93 -1.96 17.61
C ASP A 39 -6.11 -0.98 17.61
N PRO A 40 -7.20 -1.28 18.34
CA PRO A 40 -8.41 -0.50 18.28
C PRO A 40 -8.19 0.94 18.75
N VAL A 41 -8.89 1.87 18.16
CA VAL A 41 -9.00 3.31 18.37
C VAL A 41 -8.25 4.16 17.34
N GLY A 42 -8.73 4.10 16.10
CA GLY A 42 -8.52 5.18 15.13
C GLY A 42 -9.63 6.23 15.28
N GLN A 43 -9.34 7.48 14.98
CA GLN A 43 -10.31 8.58 14.95
C GLN A 43 -10.17 9.36 13.63
N VAL A 44 -11.29 9.69 13.02
CA VAL A 44 -11.34 10.48 11.78
C VAL A 44 -12.28 11.66 12.00
N ASP A 45 -11.81 12.86 11.66
CA ASP A 45 -12.57 14.09 11.74
C ASP A 45 -12.52 14.87 10.42
N PHE A 46 -13.27 15.94 10.31
CA PHE A 46 -13.29 16.78 9.11
C PHE A 46 -12.02 17.62 8.95
N GLY A 47 -11.49 18.14 10.03
CA GLY A 47 -10.39 19.12 10.03
C GLY A 47 -9.00 18.54 10.22
N GLY A 48 -8.89 17.29 10.64
CA GLY A 48 -7.65 16.61 10.94
C GLY A 48 -7.05 16.93 12.33
N SER A 49 -7.71 17.78 13.13
CA SER A 49 -7.24 18.15 14.47
C SER A 49 -7.48 17.07 15.53
N GLU A 50 -8.47 16.20 15.29
CA GLU A 50 -8.81 15.05 16.14
C GLU A 50 -8.47 13.73 15.46
N TYR A 51 -7.82 13.77 14.27
CA TYR A 51 -7.39 12.58 13.57
C TYR A 51 -6.36 11.79 14.40
N LYS A 52 -6.63 10.51 14.55
CA LYS A 52 -5.73 9.56 15.21
C LYS A 52 -5.67 8.27 14.38
N PRO A 53 -4.50 7.88 13.84
CA PRO A 53 -4.38 6.60 13.16
C PRO A 53 -4.59 5.46 14.16
N ALA A 54 -5.13 4.35 13.69
CA ALA A 54 -5.15 3.12 14.47
C ALA A 54 -3.73 2.64 14.77
N GLY A 55 -3.53 2.03 15.92
CA GLY A 55 -2.26 1.42 16.30
C GLY A 55 -1.99 0.15 15.51
N LYS A 56 -0.74 -0.30 15.54
CA LYS A 56 -0.26 -1.50 14.86
C LYS A 56 0.51 -2.38 15.83
N VAL A 57 0.14 -3.67 15.89
CA VAL A 57 0.87 -4.69 16.64
C VAL A 57 1.35 -5.75 15.66
N GLU A 58 2.65 -6.00 15.63
CA GLU A 58 3.23 -6.96 14.71
C GLU A 58 2.68 -8.37 14.94
N VAL A 59 2.20 -9.02 13.88
CA VAL A 59 1.76 -10.40 13.91
C VAL A 59 2.98 -11.31 13.84
N MET A 60 3.10 -12.21 14.80
CA MET A 60 4.24 -13.14 14.88
C MET A 60 4.26 -14.08 13.68
N ARG A 61 5.46 -14.29 13.16
CA ARG A 61 5.74 -15.25 12.09
C ARG A 61 6.13 -16.60 12.67
N PHE A 62 5.89 -17.67 11.92
CA PHE A 62 6.31 -19.01 12.28
C PHE A 62 6.95 -19.73 11.11
N ARG A 63 7.78 -20.72 11.40
CA ARG A 63 8.33 -21.66 10.41
C ARG A 63 7.54 -22.95 10.46
N ARG A 64 7.10 -23.44 9.30
CA ARG A 64 6.44 -24.77 9.22
C ARG A 64 7.43 -25.89 9.50
N ASN A 65 8.65 -25.74 8.97
CA ASN A 65 9.76 -26.67 9.20
C ASN A 65 11.02 -25.89 9.57
N ARG A 66 11.95 -26.52 10.31
CA ARG A 66 13.22 -25.86 10.72
C ARG A 66 14.09 -25.44 9.54
N GLU A 67 13.97 -26.14 8.40
CA GLU A 67 14.74 -25.90 7.18
C GLU A 67 14.10 -24.87 6.25
N ASP A 68 12.90 -24.39 6.55
CA ASP A 68 12.24 -23.41 5.72
C ASP A 68 13.02 -22.09 5.71
N LYS A 69 13.36 -21.64 4.50
CA LYS A 69 14.03 -20.35 4.28
C LYS A 69 13.13 -19.17 4.64
N TYR A 70 11.82 -19.32 4.46
CA TYR A 70 10.82 -18.26 4.63
C TYR A 70 9.84 -18.63 5.72
N GLU A 71 9.43 -17.61 6.46
CA GLU A 71 8.43 -17.69 7.52
C GLU A 71 7.03 -17.44 6.97
N TRP A 72 6.03 -17.72 7.79
CA TRP A 72 4.61 -17.59 7.46
C TRP A 72 3.90 -16.80 8.52
N TRP A 73 2.86 -16.10 8.13
CA TRP A 73 1.84 -15.57 9.03
C TRP A 73 0.61 -16.45 8.95
N ASP A 74 -0.06 -16.60 10.07
CA ASP A 74 -1.34 -17.28 10.20
C ASP A 74 -2.36 -16.25 10.68
N LEU A 75 -3.32 -15.90 9.82
CA LEU A 75 -4.28 -14.85 10.08
C LEU A 75 -5.69 -15.45 10.19
N GLY A 76 -6.36 -15.12 11.28
CA GLY A 76 -7.79 -15.35 11.44
C GLY A 76 -8.60 -14.27 10.71
N ARG A 77 -9.94 -14.42 10.74
CA ARG A 77 -10.87 -13.40 10.25
C ARG A 77 -10.63 -12.06 10.95
N GLY A 78 -10.55 -10.97 10.17
CA GLY A 78 -10.34 -9.62 10.72
C GLY A 78 -9.65 -8.68 9.75
N CYS A 79 -9.27 -7.51 10.27
CA CYS A 79 -8.53 -6.49 9.53
C CYS A 79 -7.08 -6.45 10.00
N TYR A 80 -6.17 -6.28 9.04
CA TYR A 80 -4.73 -6.21 9.27
C TYR A 80 -4.10 -5.12 8.42
N PHE A 81 -3.05 -4.48 8.90
CA PHE A 81 -2.20 -3.69 8.01
C PHE A 81 -1.14 -4.60 7.38
N VAL A 82 -0.97 -4.50 6.07
CA VAL A 82 0.17 -5.09 5.37
C VAL A 82 1.12 -3.99 4.96
N GLU A 83 2.41 -4.20 5.21
CA GLU A 83 3.51 -3.41 4.71
C GLU A 83 4.19 -4.17 3.57
N PHE A 84 4.44 -3.47 2.45
CA PHE A 84 5.12 -4.06 1.30
C PHE A 84 6.63 -3.84 1.36
N ASN A 85 7.40 -4.75 0.71
CA ASN A 85 8.85 -4.58 0.59
C ASN A 85 9.22 -3.38 -0.27
N GLU A 86 8.39 -3.09 -1.25
CA GLU A 86 8.62 -2.08 -2.27
C GLU A 86 8.28 -0.69 -1.74
N SER A 87 8.96 0.31 -2.30
CA SER A 87 8.63 1.72 -2.16
C SER A 87 8.47 2.36 -3.53
N LEU A 88 7.80 3.50 -3.59
CA LEU A 88 7.40 4.18 -4.81
C LEU A 88 7.94 5.61 -4.84
N ASP A 89 8.41 6.05 -6.02
CA ASP A 89 8.83 7.43 -6.27
C ASP A 89 8.32 7.87 -7.65
N LEU A 90 7.20 8.58 -7.68
CA LEU A 90 6.50 9.02 -8.89
C LEU A 90 6.76 10.49 -9.20
N GLY A 91 6.80 10.81 -10.49
CA GLY A 91 6.80 12.18 -10.98
C GLY A 91 5.48 12.93 -10.69
N GLU A 92 5.49 14.25 -10.87
CA GLU A 92 4.32 15.10 -10.63
C GLU A 92 3.15 14.81 -11.58
N ASP A 93 3.44 14.30 -12.76
CA ASP A 93 2.48 13.92 -13.80
C ASP A 93 2.05 12.45 -13.73
N GLU A 94 2.37 11.75 -12.65
CA GLU A 94 2.11 10.33 -12.50
C GLU A 94 1.22 10.01 -11.29
N ILE A 95 0.49 8.92 -11.43
CA ILE A 95 -0.29 8.32 -10.36
C ILE A 95 -0.16 6.80 -10.43
N ALA A 96 -0.03 6.16 -9.29
CA ALA A 96 -0.12 4.72 -9.22
C ALA A 96 -1.45 4.26 -8.63
N VAL A 97 -1.96 3.15 -9.15
CA VAL A 97 -3.14 2.44 -8.65
C VAL A 97 -2.68 1.11 -8.08
N LEU A 98 -2.88 0.93 -6.78
CA LEU A 98 -2.66 -0.32 -6.07
C LEU A 98 -3.98 -1.06 -5.94
N GLU A 99 -4.02 -2.30 -6.36
CA GLU A 99 -5.20 -3.17 -6.29
C GLU A 99 -4.82 -4.59 -5.83
N PRO A 100 -5.75 -5.38 -5.25
CA PRO A 100 -5.49 -6.75 -4.86
C PRO A 100 -5.16 -7.63 -6.09
N ASP A 101 -4.21 -8.55 -5.93
CA ASP A 101 -3.95 -9.58 -6.94
C ASP A 101 -5.06 -10.64 -6.91
N GLU A 102 -5.32 -11.27 -8.05
CA GLU A 102 -6.32 -12.34 -8.17
C GLU A 102 -6.08 -13.50 -7.18
N ARG A 103 -4.82 -13.80 -6.86
CA ARG A 103 -4.48 -14.85 -5.88
C ARG A 103 -4.93 -14.48 -4.48
N LEU A 104 -4.84 -13.20 -4.10
CA LEU A 104 -5.32 -12.71 -2.83
C LEU A 104 -6.83 -12.89 -2.72
N LEU A 105 -7.57 -12.43 -3.75
CA LEU A 105 -9.03 -12.57 -3.81
C LEU A 105 -9.49 -14.02 -3.75
N ARG A 106 -8.83 -14.91 -4.49
CA ARG A 106 -9.12 -16.34 -4.46
C ARG A 106 -8.77 -17.02 -3.13
N ALA A 107 -7.89 -16.41 -2.34
CA ALA A 107 -7.59 -16.86 -0.98
C ALA A 107 -8.57 -16.34 0.06
N GLY A 108 -9.66 -15.65 -0.34
CA GLY A 108 -10.67 -15.10 0.55
C GLY A 108 -10.20 -13.86 1.33
N VAL A 109 -9.28 -13.10 0.75
CA VAL A 109 -8.73 -11.88 1.33
C VAL A 109 -8.77 -10.76 0.30
N SER A 110 -9.05 -9.55 0.74
CA SER A 110 -9.03 -8.37 -0.11
C SER A 110 -8.32 -7.18 0.56
N HIS A 111 -8.13 -6.12 -0.19
CA HIS A 111 -7.84 -4.78 0.31
C HIS A 111 -8.43 -3.74 -0.65
N GLY A 112 -8.68 -2.55 -0.15
CA GLY A 112 -9.19 -1.45 -0.97
C GLY A 112 -8.22 -1.06 -2.08
N THR A 113 -8.76 -0.59 -3.22
CA THR A 113 -7.97 0.07 -4.26
C THR A 113 -7.48 1.42 -3.75
N MET A 114 -6.19 1.69 -3.94
CA MET A 114 -5.55 2.92 -3.48
C MET A 114 -4.92 3.68 -4.64
N PHE A 115 -5.02 5.00 -4.59
CA PHE A 115 -4.32 5.92 -5.49
C PHE A 115 -3.12 6.51 -4.76
N LEU A 116 -1.93 6.30 -5.31
CA LEU A 116 -0.66 6.74 -4.72
C LEU A 116 -0.02 7.81 -5.61
N ARG A 117 0.61 8.81 -4.99
CA ARG A 117 1.30 9.91 -5.69
C ARG A 117 2.61 10.25 -4.99
N GLY A 118 3.57 10.73 -5.80
CA GLY A 118 4.87 11.15 -5.30
C GLY A 118 5.63 10.02 -4.62
N ARG A 119 6.35 10.33 -3.56
CA ARG A 119 7.15 9.36 -2.82
C ARG A 119 6.34 8.70 -1.71
N VAL A 120 6.25 7.37 -1.75
CA VAL A 120 5.54 6.56 -0.75
C VAL A 120 6.47 5.47 -0.22
N SER A 121 6.82 5.56 1.07
CA SER A 121 7.68 4.57 1.73
C SER A 121 7.42 4.60 3.25
N PRO A 122 6.95 3.49 3.84
CA PRO A 122 6.54 2.24 3.20
C PRO A 122 5.22 2.39 2.43
N ILE A 123 4.96 1.48 1.48
CA ILE A 123 3.62 1.28 0.93
C ILE A 123 2.89 0.35 1.90
N GLU A 124 1.66 0.73 2.27
CA GLU A 124 0.82 -0.04 3.19
C GLU A 124 -0.61 -0.14 2.66
N ALA A 125 -1.31 -1.21 3.00
CA ALA A 125 -2.73 -1.38 2.74
C ALA A 125 -3.43 -2.05 3.93
N LEU A 126 -4.74 -1.83 4.05
CA LEU A 126 -5.57 -2.54 5.02
C LEU A 126 -6.09 -3.81 4.36
N LEU A 127 -5.68 -4.97 4.87
CA LEU A 127 -6.20 -6.28 4.46
C LEU A 127 -7.49 -6.59 5.22
N GLU A 128 -8.47 -7.12 4.49
CA GLU A 128 -9.71 -7.68 5.03
C GLU A 128 -9.70 -9.19 4.81
N VAL A 129 -9.66 -9.96 5.89
CA VAL A 129 -9.69 -11.44 5.88
C VAL A 129 -11.11 -11.88 6.20
N ASP A 130 -11.84 -12.34 5.17
CA ASP A 130 -13.26 -12.74 5.28
C ASP A 130 -13.46 -14.22 5.63
N ILE A 131 -12.41 -15.03 5.50
CA ILE A 131 -12.41 -16.45 5.83
C ILE A 131 -11.92 -16.69 7.26
N ILE A 132 -12.19 -17.90 7.78
CA ILE A 132 -11.83 -18.25 9.15
C ILE A 132 -10.31 -18.18 9.36
N HIS A 133 -9.53 -18.52 8.32
CA HIS A 133 -8.11 -18.71 8.44
C HIS A 133 -7.39 -18.66 7.09
N VAL A 134 -6.30 -17.93 6.98
CA VAL A 134 -5.44 -17.84 5.80
C VAL A 134 -3.97 -17.75 6.20
N GLN A 135 -3.10 -18.33 5.39
CA GLN A 135 -1.66 -18.27 5.61
C GLN A 135 -0.95 -17.51 4.52
N PHE A 136 -0.12 -16.54 4.93
CA PHE A 136 0.75 -15.78 4.04
C PHE A 136 2.20 -16.22 4.23
N LYS A 137 2.86 -16.52 3.13
CA LYS A 137 4.32 -16.72 3.13
C LYS A 137 5.03 -15.38 3.03
N GLN A 138 6.13 -15.21 3.69
CA GLN A 138 7.02 -14.07 3.54
C GLN A 138 7.33 -13.82 2.07
N ASN A 139 7.28 -12.56 1.63
CA ASN A 139 7.43 -12.14 0.23
C ASN A 139 6.34 -12.67 -0.72
N ALA A 140 5.17 -13.08 -0.20
CA ALA A 140 4.04 -13.42 -1.06
C ALA A 140 3.63 -12.20 -1.91
N ARG A 141 3.38 -12.42 -3.21
CA ARG A 141 2.86 -11.40 -4.13
C ARG A 141 1.36 -11.34 -3.97
N ILE A 142 0.85 -10.24 -3.43
CA ILE A 142 -0.57 -10.10 -3.08
C ILE A 142 -1.27 -8.92 -3.73
N SER A 143 -0.53 -7.99 -4.29
CA SER A 143 -1.09 -6.77 -4.87
C SER A 143 -0.45 -6.47 -6.21
N ARG A 144 -1.17 -5.72 -7.05
CA ARG A 144 -0.70 -5.17 -8.33
C ARG A 144 -0.64 -3.67 -8.25
N LEU A 145 0.46 -3.11 -8.72
CA LEU A 145 0.62 -1.68 -8.89
C LEU A 145 0.68 -1.36 -10.39
N ARG A 146 -0.17 -0.44 -10.83
CA ARG A 146 -0.13 0.15 -12.18
C ARG A 146 0.21 1.62 -12.07
N VAL A 147 1.05 2.10 -12.97
CA VAL A 147 1.41 3.51 -13.05
C VAL A 147 0.80 4.11 -14.31
N PHE A 148 0.16 5.25 -14.14
CA PHE A 148 -0.42 6.05 -15.20
C PHE A 148 0.29 7.40 -15.26
N ARG A 149 0.57 7.86 -16.48
CA ARG A 149 1.13 9.18 -16.74
C ARG A 149 0.09 10.07 -17.41
N PHE A 150 -0.06 11.29 -16.93
CA PHE A 150 -0.91 12.28 -17.55
C PHE A 150 -0.17 12.95 -18.72
N ALA A 151 -0.90 13.30 -19.78
CA ALA A 151 -0.32 14.10 -20.87
C ALA A 151 0.16 15.46 -20.34
N ALA A 152 1.28 15.94 -20.82
CA ALA A 152 1.81 17.26 -20.47
C ALA A 152 0.74 18.34 -20.73
N GLY A 153 0.34 19.10 -19.70
CA GLY A 153 -0.71 20.11 -19.77
C GLY A 153 -1.96 19.85 -18.93
N ALA A 154 -2.09 18.68 -18.28
CA ALA A 154 -3.07 18.48 -17.22
C ALA A 154 -2.55 19.18 -15.95
N ALA A 155 -2.85 20.48 -15.81
CA ALA A 155 -2.38 21.30 -14.70
C ALA A 155 -2.75 20.63 -13.35
N ALA A 156 -1.76 20.49 -12.48
CA ALA A 156 -2.03 20.21 -11.06
C ALA A 156 -3.00 21.29 -10.54
N PRO A 157 -4.03 20.94 -9.75
CA PRO A 157 -4.92 21.93 -9.17
C PRO A 157 -4.08 22.94 -8.39
N ALA A 158 -4.29 24.23 -8.67
CA ALA A 158 -3.56 25.32 -8.04
C ALA A 158 -3.59 25.13 -6.50
N LYS A 159 -2.41 25.19 -5.87
CA LYS A 159 -2.29 25.15 -4.40
C LYS A 159 -3.21 26.20 -3.82
N THR A 160 -4.25 25.77 -3.12
CA THR A 160 -5.14 26.69 -2.38
C THR A 160 -4.27 27.47 -1.39
N PRO A 161 -4.25 28.82 -1.44
CA PRO A 161 -3.41 29.60 -0.54
C PRO A 161 -3.86 29.35 0.90
N ALA A 162 -2.91 28.97 1.76
CA ALA A 162 -3.16 28.80 3.18
C ALA A 162 -3.77 30.11 3.74
N LYS A 163 -4.99 30.04 4.27
CA LYS A 163 -5.62 31.17 4.98
C LYS A 163 -4.72 31.57 6.14
N LYS A 164 -4.11 32.78 6.04
CA LYS A 164 -3.44 33.41 7.16
C LYS A 164 -4.41 33.54 8.34
N ALA A 165 -4.13 32.87 9.43
CA ALA A 165 -4.88 33.01 10.66
C ALA A 165 -4.82 34.48 11.10
N ALA A 166 -5.96 35.15 11.11
CA ALA A 166 -6.08 36.50 11.62
C ALA A 166 -5.85 36.49 13.13
N LYS A 167 -4.72 37.05 13.57
CA LYS A 167 -4.48 37.37 14.98
C LYS A 167 -5.58 38.37 15.44
N LYS A 168 -6.57 37.91 16.19
CA LYS A 168 -7.43 38.80 16.98
C LYS A 168 -6.59 39.33 18.13
N GLY A 169 -6.22 40.61 18.02
CA GLY A 169 -5.66 41.39 19.14
C GLY A 169 -6.72 41.55 20.23
N LYS A 170 -6.35 41.16 21.44
CA LYS A 170 -7.08 41.57 22.65
C LYS A 170 -6.77 43.02 22.92
N LYS A 171 -7.81 43.84 23.05
CA LYS A 171 -7.83 45.04 23.90
C LYS A 171 -8.58 44.68 25.17
#